data_13d323e9d693671233a5219114ae0f7c
#
_entry.id   13d323e9d693671233a5219114ae0f7c
#
_cell.length_a   1.000
_cell.length_b   1.000
_cell.length_c   1.000
_cell.angle_alpha   90.00
_cell.angle_beta   90.00
_cell.angle_gamma   90.00
#
_symmetry.space_group_name_H-M   'P 1'
#
loop_
_entity.id
_entity.type
_entity.pdbx_description
1 polymer ?
#
loop_
_entity_poly.entity_id
_entity_poly.type
_entity_poly.pdbx_seq_one_letter_code
_entity_poly.pdbx_strand_id
1 'polypeptide(L)'
;MNPLLPCPSFVEIAGRPLNEIVLALRDPERQARIVAEHAVALARIDGMAGEMFGGFHKLYPMENPVNYEPAPEDSVAARAAAQGRGVVEFVIDLLTEDDGNRLLYMPLFNFAHGNLDDVREMLLRKNAVIGLSDAGAHCGAISDGSATTTALALWSKDRTRGEKLPLEFMVNHITQRTAHHVGLLDRGVIAPGYKADINVIDMSVLGTPPPRIVHDLPAGGR
;
A
#
# COMPACT_ATOMS: atom_id res chain seq x y z
N MET A 1 7.78 3.49 5.41
CA MET A 1 8.18 2.97 6.75
C MET A 1 8.97 1.68 6.55
N ASN A 2 9.94 1.37 7.43
CA ASN A 2 10.76 0.16 7.28
C ASN A 2 10.53 -0.76 8.50
N PRO A 3 10.20 -2.05 8.32
CA PRO A 3 9.92 -2.97 9.42
C PRO A 3 11.10 -3.22 10.37
N LEU A 4 12.32 -2.90 9.94
CA LEU A 4 13.54 -3.06 10.76
C LEU A 4 13.84 -1.85 11.67
N LEU A 5 13.06 -0.77 11.61
CA LEU A 5 13.29 0.43 12.43
C LEU A 5 13.35 0.19 13.95
N PRO A 6 12.66 -0.82 14.53
CA PRO A 6 12.83 -1.12 15.96
C PRO A 6 14.21 -1.67 16.33
N CYS A 7 15.03 -2.11 15.36
CA CYS A 7 16.32 -2.74 15.59
C CYS A 7 17.45 -1.70 15.67
N PRO A 8 18.18 -1.58 16.79
CA PRO A 8 19.30 -0.65 16.93
C PRO A 8 20.33 -0.78 15.80
N SER A 9 20.72 -2.00 15.42
CA SER A 9 21.68 -2.26 14.34
C SER A 9 21.19 -1.79 12.97
N PHE A 10 19.87 -1.66 12.74
CA PHE A 10 19.32 -1.02 11.54
C PHE A 10 19.30 0.53 11.68
N VAL A 11 18.96 1.06 12.85
CA VAL A 11 18.91 2.51 13.09
C VAL A 11 20.28 3.16 12.83
N GLU A 12 21.38 2.49 13.16
CA GLU A 12 22.77 2.96 12.86
C GLU A 12 23.00 3.29 11.38
N ILE A 13 22.24 2.67 10.48
CA ILE A 13 22.43 2.83 9.04
C ILE A 13 21.25 3.52 8.34
N ALA A 14 20.10 3.66 8.99
CA ALA A 14 18.85 4.12 8.39
C ALA A 14 18.92 5.52 7.75
N GLY A 15 19.85 6.36 8.18
CA GLY A 15 20.07 7.71 7.62
C GLY A 15 21.12 7.79 6.51
N ARG A 16 21.70 6.68 6.09
CA ARG A 16 22.73 6.64 5.05
C ARG A 16 22.13 6.63 3.64
N PRO A 17 22.92 6.89 2.61
CA PRO A 17 22.52 6.65 1.23
C PRO A 17 22.04 5.20 1.01
N LEU A 18 21.05 5.01 0.13
CA LEU A 18 20.40 3.71 -0.06
C LEU A 18 21.37 2.58 -0.41
N ASN A 19 22.33 2.84 -1.29
CA ASN A 19 23.35 1.88 -1.66
C ASN A 19 24.21 1.43 -0.47
N GLU A 20 24.52 2.33 0.47
CA GLU A 20 25.23 1.98 1.70
C GLU A 20 24.36 1.16 2.67
N ILE A 21 23.05 1.47 2.75
CA ILE A 21 22.10 0.67 3.53
C ILE A 21 22.04 -0.75 2.98
N VAL A 22 21.91 -0.90 1.66
CA VAL A 22 21.86 -2.21 0.99
C VAL A 22 23.15 -3.02 1.26
N LEU A 23 24.32 -2.39 1.11
CA LEU A 23 25.59 -3.05 1.40
C LEU A 23 25.68 -3.49 2.87
N ALA A 24 25.28 -2.63 3.80
CA ALA A 24 25.28 -2.94 5.22
C ALA A 24 24.27 -4.04 5.60
N LEU A 25 23.12 -4.12 4.92
CA LEU A 25 22.14 -5.18 5.11
C LEU A 25 22.57 -6.52 4.52
N ARG A 26 23.52 -6.53 3.58
CA ARG A 26 24.12 -7.76 3.03
C ARG A 26 25.27 -8.33 3.91
N ASP A 27 25.70 -7.58 4.92
CA ASP A 27 26.69 -8.08 5.90
C ASP A 27 26.05 -9.11 6.83
N PRO A 28 26.56 -10.37 6.85
CA PRO A 28 25.97 -11.45 7.64
C PRO A 28 26.00 -11.19 9.16
N GLU A 29 27.03 -10.50 9.66
CA GLU A 29 27.11 -10.19 11.09
C GLU A 29 26.03 -9.18 11.49
N ARG A 30 25.79 -8.19 10.66
CA ARG A 30 24.70 -7.20 10.88
C ARG A 30 23.35 -7.86 10.76
N GLN A 31 23.12 -8.72 9.76
CA GLN A 31 21.88 -9.48 9.64
C GLN A 31 21.58 -10.27 10.92
N ALA A 32 22.56 -11.03 11.41
CA ALA A 32 22.41 -11.82 12.63
C ALA A 32 22.03 -10.94 13.84
N ARG A 33 22.63 -9.75 13.98
CA ARG A 33 22.26 -8.81 15.04
C ARG A 33 20.84 -8.31 14.87
N ILE A 34 20.45 -7.86 13.66
CA ILE A 34 19.09 -7.37 13.40
C ILE A 34 18.05 -8.45 13.71
N VAL A 35 18.30 -9.70 13.31
CA VAL A 35 17.42 -10.84 13.59
C VAL A 35 17.26 -11.06 15.10
N ALA A 36 18.35 -11.03 15.85
CA ALA A 36 18.32 -11.19 17.30
C ALA A 36 17.60 -10.02 18.02
N GLU A 37 17.82 -8.81 17.54
CA GLU A 37 17.22 -7.59 18.11
C GLU A 37 15.72 -7.50 17.85
N HIS A 38 15.24 -7.95 16.68
CA HIS A 38 13.87 -7.73 16.22
C HIS A 38 12.84 -8.32 17.18
N ALA A 39 12.99 -9.57 17.60
CA ALA A 39 12.07 -10.22 18.53
C ALA A 39 12.05 -9.51 19.90
N VAL A 40 13.21 -9.07 20.39
CA VAL A 40 13.34 -8.34 21.65
C VAL A 40 12.70 -6.95 21.55
N ALA A 41 12.87 -6.27 20.42
CA ALA A 41 12.27 -4.97 20.19
C ALA A 41 10.74 -5.05 20.11
N LEU A 42 10.20 -6.01 19.37
CA LEU A 42 8.76 -6.21 19.24
C LEU A 42 8.08 -6.54 20.56
N ALA A 43 8.73 -7.26 21.45
CA ALA A 43 8.17 -7.57 22.78
C ALA A 43 7.88 -6.32 23.63
N ARG A 44 8.33 -5.15 23.19
CA ARG A 44 8.16 -3.84 23.88
C ARG A 44 7.24 -2.89 23.13
N ILE A 45 6.68 -3.31 22.00
CA ILE A 45 5.86 -2.47 21.12
C ILE A 45 4.49 -3.11 20.99
N ASP A 46 3.46 -2.42 21.48
CA ASP A 46 2.08 -2.89 21.46
C ASP A 46 1.22 -2.15 20.41
N GLY A 47 0.01 -2.66 20.20
CA GLY A 47 -1.01 -2.04 19.39
C GLY A 47 -0.64 -1.91 17.92
N MET A 48 -1.05 -0.81 17.29
CA MET A 48 -0.84 -0.58 15.86
C MET A 48 0.65 -0.55 15.48
N ALA A 49 1.52 -0.02 16.33
CA ALA A 49 2.95 -0.01 16.08
C ALA A 49 3.53 -1.44 16.07
N GLY A 50 3.08 -2.31 16.97
CA GLY A 50 3.44 -3.74 16.96
C GLY A 50 3.05 -4.41 15.64
N GLU A 51 1.84 -4.16 15.14
CA GLU A 51 1.41 -4.65 13.82
C GLU A 51 2.25 -4.09 12.68
N MET A 52 2.58 -2.79 12.69
CA MET A 52 3.38 -2.15 11.65
C MET A 52 4.80 -2.70 11.52
N PHE A 53 5.40 -3.14 12.61
CA PHE A 53 6.78 -3.65 12.63
C PHE A 53 6.87 -5.17 12.69
N GLY A 54 5.82 -5.86 13.14
CA GLY A 54 5.82 -7.32 13.32
C GLY A 54 4.72 -8.05 12.55
N GLY A 55 3.79 -7.33 11.92
CA GLY A 55 2.66 -7.89 11.19
C GLY A 55 3.05 -8.52 9.83
N PHE A 56 4.06 -9.34 9.80
CA PHE A 56 4.56 -9.96 8.56
C PHE A 56 3.55 -10.86 7.85
N HIS A 57 2.50 -11.28 8.53
CA HIS A 57 1.36 -11.99 7.96
C HIS A 57 0.43 -11.10 7.12
N LYS A 58 0.57 -9.76 7.27
CA LYS A 58 -0.11 -8.73 6.48
C LYS A 58 0.86 -7.89 5.64
N LEU A 59 2.12 -8.25 5.60
CA LEU A 59 3.13 -7.59 4.80
C LEU A 59 3.34 -8.38 3.51
N TYR A 60 3.32 -7.71 2.38
CA TYR A 60 3.41 -8.33 1.06
C TYR A 60 4.49 -7.66 0.21
N PRO A 61 5.29 -8.39 -0.57
CA PRO A 61 6.11 -7.79 -1.59
C PRO A 61 5.23 -7.08 -2.62
N MET A 62 5.54 -5.84 -2.95
CA MET A 62 4.78 -5.10 -3.96
C MET A 62 5.20 -5.58 -5.36
N GLU A 63 4.25 -6.14 -6.09
CA GLU A 63 4.44 -6.68 -7.43
C GLU A 63 4.15 -5.64 -8.53
N ASN A 64 4.49 -5.95 -9.77
CA ASN A 64 4.12 -5.17 -10.94
C ASN A 64 3.45 -6.08 -11.98
N PRO A 65 2.15 -5.93 -12.27
CA PRO A 65 1.23 -4.89 -11.76
C PRO A 65 0.96 -5.04 -10.26
N VAL A 66 0.58 -3.93 -9.62
CA VAL A 66 0.28 -3.92 -8.17
C VAL A 66 -1.00 -4.70 -7.89
N ASN A 67 -0.93 -5.64 -6.95
CA ASN A 67 -2.10 -6.33 -6.40
C ASN A 67 -2.42 -5.76 -5.01
N TYR A 68 -3.51 -5.02 -4.88
CA TYR A 68 -3.97 -4.45 -3.59
C TYR A 68 -4.88 -5.40 -2.79
N GLU A 69 -5.18 -6.59 -3.33
CA GLU A 69 -5.89 -7.66 -2.61
C GLU A 69 -5.08 -8.98 -2.69
N PRO A 70 -3.82 -8.99 -2.17
CA PRO A 70 -2.98 -10.19 -2.22
C PRO A 70 -3.58 -11.30 -1.36
N ALA A 71 -3.29 -12.55 -1.73
CA ALA A 71 -3.72 -13.70 -0.95
C ALA A 71 -2.88 -13.86 0.34
N PRO A 72 -3.44 -14.39 1.44
CA PRO A 72 -2.69 -14.59 2.68
C PRO A 72 -1.40 -15.40 2.51
N GLU A 73 -1.41 -16.39 1.60
CA GLU A 73 -0.24 -17.20 1.23
C GLU A 73 0.88 -16.42 0.55
N ASP A 74 0.58 -15.24 0.00
CA ASP A 74 1.57 -14.35 -0.61
C ASP A 74 2.24 -13.44 0.42
N SER A 75 1.83 -13.47 1.69
CA SER A 75 2.44 -12.66 2.73
C SER A 75 3.90 -13.04 2.95
N VAL A 76 4.68 -12.08 3.42
CA VAL A 76 6.09 -12.27 3.77
C VAL A 76 6.26 -13.44 4.75
N ALA A 77 5.39 -13.54 5.76
CA ALA A 77 5.43 -14.64 6.72
C ALA A 77 5.17 -16.01 6.05
N ALA A 78 4.16 -16.11 5.20
CA ALA A 78 3.83 -17.35 4.52
C ALA A 78 4.93 -17.77 3.52
N ARG A 79 5.47 -16.83 2.76
CA ARG A 79 6.56 -17.09 1.81
C ARG A 79 7.86 -17.50 2.52
N ALA A 80 8.20 -16.89 3.65
CA ALA A 80 9.34 -17.28 4.46
C ALA A 80 9.16 -18.71 5.01
N ALA A 81 8.00 -19.00 5.58
CA ALA A 81 7.69 -20.33 6.11
C ALA A 81 7.74 -21.43 5.03
N ALA A 82 7.19 -21.16 3.83
CA ALA A 82 7.24 -22.09 2.70
C ALA A 82 8.69 -22.44 2.25
N GLN A 83 9.63 -21.53 2.52
CA GLN A 83 11.07 -21.74 2.24
C GLN A 83 11.84 -22.27 3.46
N GLY A 84 11.20 -22.52 4.60
CA GLY A 84 11.86 -22.92 5.84
C GLY A 84 12.82 -21.87 6.40
N ARG A 85 12.57 -20.58 6.14
CA ARG A 85 13.45 -19.45 6.51
C ARG A 85 12.86 -18.63 7.64
N GLY A 86 13.73 -17.96 8.39
CA GLY A 86 13.32 -16.93 9.33
C GLY A 86 12.68 -15.73 8.59
N VAL A 87 11.62 -15.18 9.17
CA VAL A 87 10.87 -14.11 8.51
C VAL A 87 11.66 -12.81 8.43
N VAL A 88 12.49 -12.50 9.42
CA VAL A 88 13.30 -11.27 9.45
C VAL A 88 14.41 -11.33 8.41
N GLU A 89 15.07 -12.48 8.27
CA GLU A 89 16.06 -12.74 7.21
C GLU A 89 15.42 -12.59 5.83
N PHE A 90 14.23 -13.13 5.64
CA PHE A 90 13.50 -13.01 4.40
C PHE A 90 13.12 -11.55 4.07
N VAL A 91 12.73 -10.77 5.08
CA VAL A 91 12.50 -9.32 4.93
C VAL A 91 13.77 -8.58 4.53
N ILE A 92 14.91 -8.90 5.15
CA ILE A 92 16.19 -8.26 4.82
C ILE A 92 16.54 -8.51 3.34
N ASP A 93 16.36 -9.75 2.86
CA ASP A 93 16.61 -10.06 1.45
C ASP A 93 15.71 -9.26 0.52
N LEU A 94 14.39 -9.21 0.79
CA LEU A 94 13.44 -8.40 0.01
C LEU A 94 13.85 -6.92 -0.03
N LEU A 95 14.27 -6.36 1.11
CA LEU A 95 14.70 -4.96 1.20
C LEU A 95 16.04 -4.68 0.49
N THR A 96 16.80 -5.72 0.10
CA THR A 96 18.03 -5.60 -0.67
C THR A 96 17.85 -5.92 -2.16
N GLU A 97 16.67 -6.38 -2.57
CA GLU A 97 16.30 -6.57 -3.98
C GLU A 97 16.23 -5.22 -4.71
N ASP A 98 16.42 -5.25 -6.02
CA ASP A 98 16.33 -4.07 -6.90
C ASP A 98 17.13 -2.87 -6.34
N ASP A 99 18.36 -3.14 -5.87
CA ASP A 99 19.25 -2.17 -5.23
C ASP A 99 18.59 -1.36 -4.09
N GLY A 100 17.68 -2.01 -3.35
CA GLY A 100 16.94 -1.44 -2.23
C GLY A 100 15.65 -0.70 -2.61
N ASN A 101 15.26 -0.71 -3.87
CA ASN A 101 14.03 -0.06 -4.34
C ASN A 101 12.78 -0.92 -4.21
N ARG A 102 12.91 -2.19 -3.79
CA ARG A 102 11.77 -3.07 -3.54
C ARG A 102 10.88 -2.50 -2.44
N LEU A 103 9.63 -2.25 -2.77
CA LEU A 103 8.63 -1.79 -1.81
C LEU A 103 7.83 -2.98 -1.25
N LEU A 104 7.41 -2.82 -0.01
CA LEU A 104 6.52 -3.74 0.67
C LEU A 104 5.18 -3.05 0.90
N TYR A 105 4.09 -3.77 0.69
CA TYR A 105 2.72 -3.32 0.88
C TYR A 105 2.14 -3.89 2.17
N MET A 106 1.54 -3.06 3.00
CA MET A 106 0.84 -3.46 4.21
C MET A 106 -0.54 -2.83 4.23
N PRO A 107 -1.63 -3.58 4.03
CA PRO A 107 -2.98 -3.11 4.25
C PRO A 107 -3.24 -2.98 5.77
N LEU A 108 -3.23 -1.74 6.27
CA LEU A 108 -3.41 -1.48 7.71
C LEU A 108 -4.86 -1.62 8.15
N PHE A 109 -5.81 -1.19 7.30
CA PHE A 109 -7.23 -1.12 7.60
C PHE A 109 -8.06 -1.85 6.54
N ASN A 110 -9.27 -2.24 6.93
CA ASN A 110 -10.26 -2.84 6.03
C ASN A 110 -9.79 -4.13 5.32
N PHE A 111 -8.87 -4.87 5.93
CA PHE A 111 -8.32 -6.11 5.40
C PHE A 111 -8.24 -7.22 6.47
N ALA A 112 -9.16 -7.18 7.44
CA ALA A 112 -9.14 -8.09 8.60
C ALA A 112 -9.26 -9.58 8.21
N HIS A 113 -10.03 -9.87 7.17
CA HIS A 113 -10.26 -11.22 6.65
C HIS A 113 -9.32 -11.61 5.51
N GLY A 114 -8.27 -10.83 5.25
CA GLY A 114 -7.33 -11.07 4.16
C GLY A 114 -7.95 -10.88 2.76
N ASN A 115 -9.06 -10.13 2.66
CA ASN A 115 -9.74 -9.76 1.43
C ASN A 115 -10.44 -8.40 1.58
N LEU A 116 -11.07 -7.90 0.52
CA LEU A 116 -11.78 -6.62 0.48
C LEU A 116 -13.31 -6.76 0.42
N ASP A 117 -13.88 -7.89 0.83
CA ASP A 117 -15.33 -8.11 0.78
C ASP A 117 -16.08 -7.14 1.70
N ASP A 118 -15.57 -6.86 2.90
CA ASP A 118 -16.15 -5.87 3.80
C ASP A 118 -16.15 -4.46 3.18
N VAL A 119 -15.09 -4.11 2.44
CA VAL A 119 -15.02 -2.83 1.71
C VAL A 119 -16.06 -2.78 0.61
N ARG A 120 -16.26 -3.88 -0.13
CA ARG A 120 -17.31 -3.99 -1.13
C ARG A 120 -18.70 -3.77 -0.53
N GLU A 121 -18.98 -4.40 0.60
CA GLU A 121 -20.25 -4.19 1.31
C GLU A 121 -20.45 -2.74 1.74
N MET A 122 -19.40 -2.11 2.27
CA MET A 122 -19.43 -0.70 2.64
C MET A 122 -19.74 0.19 1.42
N LEU A 123 -19.10 -0.06 0.28
CA LEU A 123 -19.36 0.70 -0.96
C LEU A 123 -20.80 0.56 -1.45
N LEU A 124 -21.43 -0.60 -1.28
CA LEU A 124 -22.82 -0.85 -1.68
C LEU A 124 -23.85 -0.16 -0.78
N ARG A 125 -23.49 0.35 0.37
CA ARG A 125 -24.43 1.05 1.27
C ARG A 125 -24.91 2.36 0.66
N LYS A 126 -26.23 2.63 0.78
CA LYS A 126 -26.85 3.82 0.21
C LYS A 126 -26.30 5.14 0.79
N ASN A 127 -25.82 5.12 2.02
CA ASN A 127 -25.29 6.27 2.75
C ASN A 127 -23.76 6.34 2.78
N ALA A 128 -23.06 5.46 2.03
CA ALA A 128 -21.62 5.52 1.90
C ALA A 128 -21.22 6.39 0.70
N VAL A 129 -20.15 7.13 0.83
CA VAL A 129 -19.47 7.85 -0.27
C VAL A 129 -17.97 7.55 -0.19
N ILE A 130 -17.29 7.55 -1.32
CA ILE A 130 -15.84 7.46 -1.36
C ILE A 130 -15.27 8.80 -0.86
N GLY A 131 -14.41 8.73 0.14
CA GLY A 131 -13.76 9.90 0.73
C GLY A 131 -12.44 10.28 0.03
N LEU A 132 -11.68 11.14 0.70
CA LEU A 132 -10.35 11.53 0.30
C LEU A 132 -9.34 10.42 0.59
N SER A 133 -8.20 10.49 -0.09
CA SER A 133 -7.00 9.74 0.28
C SER A 133 -6.17 10.53 1.30
N ASP A 134 -5.24 9.84 1.98
CA ASP A 134 -4.26 10.46 2.86
C ASP A 134 -3.02 10.97 2.09
N ALA A 135 -3.12 11.13 0.78
CA ALA A 135 -2.03 11.58 -0.07
C ALA A 135 -1.47 12.93 0.38
N GLY A 136 -0.14 13.03 0.43
CA GLY A 136 0.57 14.21 0.92
C GLY A 136 0.89 14.19 2.41
N ALA A 137 0.25 13.32 3.20
CA ALA A 137 0.61 13.05 4.58
C ALA A 137 1.55 11.84 4.66
N HIS A 138 2.60 11.94 5.50
CA HIS A 138 3.52 10.82 5.74
C HIS A 138 4.05 10.14 4.45
N CYS A 139 4.49 10.92 3.47
CA CYS A 139 4.88 10.45 2.13
C CYS A 139 5.91 9.29 2.11
N GLY A 140 6.65 9.09 3.20
CA GLY A 140 7.54 7.94 3.37
C GLY A 140 6.83 6.61 3.74
N ALA A 141 5.51 6.61 3.93
CA ALA A 141 4.75 5.44 4.36
C ALA A 141 3.40 5.32 3.64
N ILE A 142 2.73 6.43 3.30
CA ILE A 142 1.40 6.45 2.69
C ILE A 142 1.54 6.86 1.22
N SER A 143 0.98 6.06 0.32
CA SER A 143 1.07 6.27 -1.14
C SER A 143 -0.33 6.20 -1.79
N ASP A 144 -1.26 7.02 -1.31
CA ASP A 144 -2.69 6.94 -1.66
C ASP A 144 -3.12 7.92 -2.76
N GLY A 145 -2.19 8.67 -3.38
CA GLY A 145 -2.52 9.66 -4.41
C GLY A 145 -3.28 9.09 -5.61
N SER A 146 -3.15 7.79 -5.86
CA SER A 146 -3.86 7.07 -6.92
C SER A 146 -5.21 6.48 -6.49
N ALA A 147 -5.72 6.79 -5.29
CA ALA A 147 -6.87 6.11 -4.68
C ALA A 147 -8.10 6.06 -5.61
N THR A 148 -8.45 7.17 -6.30
CA THR A 148 -9.60 7.22 -7.21
C THR A 148 -9.38 6.35 -8.45
N THR A 149 -8.20 6.38 -9.05
CA THR A 149 -7.84 5.53 -10.20
C THR A 149 -7.81 4.07 -9.81
N THR A 150 -7.19 3.76 -8.67
CA THR A 150 -7.14 2.39 -8.12
C THR A 150 -8.54 1.88 -7.80
N ALA A 151 -9.41 2.70 -7.18
CA ALA A 151 -10.78 2.31 -6.89
C ALA A 151 -11.54 1.94 -8.17
N LEU A 152 -11.42 2.75 -9.23
CA LEU A 152 -12.07 2.47 -10.51
C LEU A 152 -11.52 1.19 -11.14
N ALA A 153 -10.20 1.05 -11.25
CA ALA A 153 -9.56 -0.11 -11.87
C ALA A 153 -9.81 -1.40 -11.07
N LEU A 154 -9.55 -1.39 -9.78
CA LEU A 154 -9.70 -2.57 -8.93
C LEU A 154 -11.14 -3.08 -8.93
N TRP A 155 -12.09 -2.23 -8.56
CA TRP A 155 -13.47 -2.68 -8.36
C TRP A 155 -14.20 -3.05 -9.64
N SER A 156 -13.92 -2.37 -10.76
CA SER A 156 -14.64 -2.66 -12.02
C SER A 156 -13.89 -3.59 -12.98
N LYS A 157 -12.57 -3.76 -12.85
CA LYS A 157 -11.76 -4.51 -13.81
C LYS A 157 -10.87 -5.58 -13.17
N ASP A 158 -9.99 -5.18 -12.24
CA ASP A 158 -8.82 -5.98 -11.88
C ASP A 158 -9.05 -6.96 -10.73
N ARG A 159 -10.07 -6.77 -9.90
CA ARG A 159 -10.37 -7.64 -8.77
C ARG A 159 -10.58 -9.09 -9.21
N THR A 160 -9.86 -10.02 -8.59
CA THR A 160 -9.91 -11.47 -8.90
C THR A 160 -10.37 -12.32 -7.73
N ARG A 161 -10.27 -11.81 -6.49
CA ARG A 161 -10.56 -12.57 -5.25
C ARG A 161 -11.95 -12.27 -4.67
N GLY A 162 -12.90 -11.90 -5.49
CA GLY A 162 -14.28 -11.63 -5.09
C GLY A 162 -15.07 -10.97 -6.21
N GLU A 163 -16.32 -10.63 -5.94
CA GLU A 163 -17.17 -9.98 -6.93
C GLU A 163 -16.69 -8.55 -7.22
N LYS A 164 -16.72 -8.18 -8.49
CA LYS A 164 -16.51 -6.80 -8.94
C LYS A 164 -17.75 -5.94 -8.72
N LEU A 165 -17.60 -4.64 -8.91
CA LEU A 165 -18.70 -3.69 -8.96
C LEU A 165 -18.88 -3.18 -10.40
N PRO A 166 -20.12 -2.87 -10.84
CA PRO A 166 -20.34 -2.31 -12.17
C PRO A 166 -19.54 -1.02 -12.38
N LEU A 167 -19.03 -0.82 -13.59
CA LEU A 167 -18.27 0.38 -13.93
C LEU A 167 -19.08 1.65 -13.68
N GLU A 168 -20.33 1.65 -14.08
CA GLU A 168 -21.25 2.80 -13.93
C GLU A 168 -21.47 3.12 -12.45
N PHE A 169 -21.54 2.12 -11.59
CA PHE A 169 -21.65 2.29 -10.15
C PHE A 169 -20.39 2.98 -9.60
N MET A 170 -19.21 2.52 -9.98
CA MET A 170 -17.95 3.11 -9.54
C MET A 170 -17.75 4.52 -10.08
N VAL A 171 -18.08 4.77 -11.34
CA VAL A 171 -18.04 6.12 -11.92
C VAL A 171 -18.98 7.06 -11.14
N ASN A 172 -20.21 6.64 -10.85
CA ASN A 172 -21.15 7.45 -10.06
C ASN A 172 -20.58 7.77 -8.66
N HIS A 173 -19.94 6.78 -8.02
CA HIS A 173 -19.36 6.93 -6.68
C HIS A 173 -18.22 7.94 -6.61
N ILE A 174 -17.38 8.02 -7.64
CA ILE A 174 -16.23 8.95 -7.69
C ILE A 174 -16.55 10.28 -8.39
N THR A 175 -17.79 10.47 -8.86
CA THR A 175 -18.21 11.69 -9.56
C THR A 175 -19.46 12.30 -8.90
N GLN A 176 -20.64 11.98 -9.41
CA GLN A 176 -21.89 12.61 -9.00
C GLN A 176 -22.18 12.45 -7.50
N ARG A 177 -22.01 11.24 -6.97
CA ARG A 177 -22.38 10.95 -5.59
C ARG A 177 -21.53 11.73 -4.58
N THR A 178 -20.22 11.78 -4.78
CA THR A 178 -19.31 12.56 -3.96
C THR A 178 -19.52 14.07 -4.14
N ALA A 179 -19.72 14.54 -5.38
CA ALA A 179 -20.01 15.94 -5.67
C ALA A 179 -21.27 16.41 -4.94
N HIS A 180 -22.36 15.67 -5.06
CA HIS A 180 -23.62 15.98 -4.40
C HIS A 180 -23.52 15.96 -2.87
N HIS A 181 -22.72 15.04 -2.31
CA HIS A 181 -22.50 14.96 -0.86
C HIS A 181 -21.91 16.26 -0.28
N VAL A 182 -21.05 16.93 -1.04
CA VAL A 182 -20.44 18.22 -0.66
C VAL A 182 -21.17 19.44 -1.25
N GLY A 183 -22.38 19.27 -1.79
CA GLY A 183 -23.23 20.34 -2.28
C GLY A 183 -22.90 20.84 -3.69
N LEU A 184 -22.05 20.15 -4.45
CA LEU A 184 -21.74 20.49 -5.85
C LEU A 184 -22.76 19.82 -6.77
N LEU A 185 -23.93 20.47 -6.96
CA LEU A 185 -25.07 19.87 -7.64
C LEU A 185 -25.06 20.02 -9.18
N ASP A 186 -24.07 20.73 -9.71
CA ASP A 186 -23.94 21.10 -11.13
C ASP A 186 -22.92 20.26 -11.89
N ARG A 187 -22.43 19.15 -11.32
CA ARG A 187 -21.36 18.32 -11.91
C ARG A 187 -21.51 16.84 -11.61
N GLY A 188 -20.63 16.03 -12.20
CA GLY A 188 -20.63 14.57 -12.03
C GLY A 188 -21.59 13.82 -12.95
N VAL A 189 -22.27 14.54 -13.84
CA VAL A 189 -23.15 14.00 -14.88
C VAL A 189 -22.90 14.74 -16.18
N ILE A 190 -22.91 14.03 -17.29
CA ILE A 190 -22.87 14.64 -18.65
C ILE A 190 -24.31 14.99 -19.04
N ALA A 191 -24.72 16.24 -18.80
CA ALA A 191 -26.06 16.73 -19.10
C ALA A 191 -26.03 18.23 -19.46
N PRO A 192 -26.99 18.73 -20.27
CA PRO A 192 -27.11 20.14 -20.55
C PRO A 192 -27.25 20.96 -19.27
N GLY A 193 -26.49 22.06 -19.15
CA GLY A 193 -26.47 22.93 -17.98
C GLY A 193 -25.54 22.51 -16.87
N TYR A 194 -24.92 21.32 -16.96
CA TYR A 194 -23.91 20.86 -16.00
C TYR A 194 -22.51 21.34 -16.40
N LYS A 195 -21.63 21.47 -15.41
CA LYS A 195 -20.23 21.81 -15.64
C LYS A 195 -19.51 20.66 -16.35
N ALA A 196 -18.84 20.97 -17.46
CA ALA A 196 -18.20 20.00 -18.34
C ALA A 196 -16.75 19.72 -17.92
N ASP A 197 -16.53 19.18 -16.70
CA ASP A 197 -15.25 18.58 -16.29
C ASP A 197 -15.26 17.12 -16.77
N ILE A 198 -14.67 16.83 -17.91
CA ILE A 198 -14.79 15.54 -18.60
C ILE A 198 -13.44 14.83 -18.67
N ASN A 199 -13.40 13.56 -18.25
CA ASN A 199 -12.29 12.65 -18.47
C ASN A 199 -12.63 11.62 -19.53
N VAL A 200 -11.68 11.37 -20.45
CA VAL A 200 -11.74 10.26 -21.39
C VAL A 200 -10.80 9.17 -20.87
N ILE A 201 -11.34 7.99 -20.60
CA ILE A 201 -10.61 6.91 -19.94
C ILE A 201 -10.63 5.66 -20.81
N ASP A 202 -9.45 5.14 -21.16
CA ASP A 202 -9.32 3.82 -21.76
C ASP A 202 -9.19 2.78 -20.64
N MET A 203 -10.26 2.04 -20.40
CA MET A 203 -10.32 1.00 -19.37
C MET A 203 -9.37 -0.16 -19.63
N SER A 204 -8.93 -0.39 -20.86
CA SER A 204 -8.01 -1.49 -21.18
C SER A 204 -6.62 -1.28 -20.61
N VAL A 205 -6.19 -0.02 -20.50
CA VAL A 205 -4.88 0.36 -19.98
C VAL A 205 -4.94 1.06 -18.63
N LEU A 206 -6.14 1.33 -18.12
CA LEU A 206 -6.29 1.96 -16.80
C LEU A 206 -5.68 1.09 -15.71
N GLY A 207 -4.82 1.67 -14.91
CA GLY A 207 -4.17 1.04 -13.78
C GLY A 207 -3.21 2.00 -13.10
N THR A 208 -2.61 1.56 -12.00
CA THR A 208 -1.62 2.33 -11.27
C THR A 208 -0.32 1.55 -11.23
N PRO A 209 0.80 2.15 -11.69
CA PRO A 209 2.11 1.52 -11.55
C PRO A 209 2.49 1.44 -10.06
N PRO A 210 3.47 0.59 -9.69
CA PRO A 210 4.05 0.63 -8.37
C PRO A 210 4.54 2.03 -8.03
N PRO A 211 4.34 2.50 -6.79
CA PRO A 211 4.88 3.78 -6.36
C PRO A 211 6.42 3.75 -6.40
N ARG A 212 7.01 4.92 -6.60
CA ARG A 212 8.47 5.08 -6.55
C ARG A 212 8.81 6.27 -5.66
N ILE A 213 9.91 6.18 -4.94
CA ILE A 213 10.43 7.29 -4.15
C ILE A 213 11.27 8.17 -5.08
N VAL A 214 10.96 9.47 -5.11
CA VAL A 214 11.75 10.48 -5.82
C VAL A 214 12.21 11.54 -4.81
N HIS A 215 13.41 12.09 -5.02
CA HIS A 215 14.01 13.10 -4.17
C HIS A 215 14.13 14.41 -4.93
N ASP A 216 12.98 14.94 -5.38
CA ASP A 216 12.87 16.13 -6.24
C ASP A 216 12.36 17.38 -5.52
N LEU A 217 12.12 17.31 -4.23
CA LEU A 217 11.78 18.44 -3.41
C LEU A 217 13.02 19.18 -2.91
N PRO A 218 12.90 20.48 -2.48
CA PRO A 218 14.00 21.25 -1.93
C PRO A 218 14.73 20.50 -0.80
N ALA A 219 16.07 20.66 -0.77
CA ALA A 219 16.96 20.00 0.19
C ALA A 219 16.92 18.45 0.14
N GLY A 220 16.60 17.86 -1.03
CA GLY A 220 16.52 16.41 -1.17
C GLY A 220 15.30 15.78 -0.48
N GLY A 221 14.27 16.58 -0.18
CA GLY A 221 12.99 16.09 0.31
C GLY A 221 12.30 15.17 -0.69
N ARG A 222 11.42 14.31 -0.19
CA ARG A 222 10.68 13.30 -0.96
C ARG A 222 9.18 13.39 -0.72
#